data_c9536d26755999fe7e9e72f5b428e031
#
_entry.id   c9536d26755999fe7e9e72f5b428e031
#
_cell.length_a   1.000
_cell.length_b   1.000
_cell.length_c   1.000
_cell.angle_alpha   90.00
_cell.angle_beta   90.00
_cell.angle_gamma   90.00
#
_symmetry.space_group_name_H-M   'P 1'
#
loop_
_entity.id
_entity.type
_entity.pdbx_description
1 polymer ?
#
loop_
_entity_poly.entity_id
_entity_poly.type
_entity_poly.pdbx_seq_one_letter_code
_entity_poly.pdbx_strand_id
1 'polypeptide(L)'
;GFFSLEGMILLLRRLLAAFIFAYFFGLTAAMAADETRPRIGLVLGGGGARGAAHIGVLEVLEKLRVPVDCVAGTSMGALIAGAWAAGMAPDKMSEALAGADWNDMFVDNPEYAEMSHRNKLVSRRYLPGSESGVSSNGVVYQSGAVSGQKIKLFFNQLVRANQGERNIEDLPLPLSILATDIGTGERVVFREGPLTTAMRASMSVPGLIAPVDHQGRKLVDGGLVDNLPVREVRDHCKADVVIAVNVGSPLLKAEEVGSLLTVSAQMIGILTE
;
A
#
# COMPACT_ATOMS: atom_id res chain seq x y z
N GLY A 1 65.52 -43.82 6.92
CA GLY A 1 64.50 -44.70 6.29
C GLY A 1 64.13 -44.18 4.92
N PHE A 2 64.56 -44.83 3.83
CA PHE A 2 64.20 -44.49 2.47
C PHE A 2 62.72 -44.87 2.24
N PHE A 3 61.87 -43.91 1.93
CA PHE A 3 60.55 -44.20 1.35
C PHE A 3 60.76 -44.92 0.04
N SER A 4 60.19 -46.11 -0.10
CA SER A 4 60.26 -46.84 -1.38
C SER A 4 59.50 -46.04 -2.47
N LEU A 5 60.05 -46.04 -3.68
CA LEU A 5 59.45 -45.37 -4.84
C LEU A 5 57.97 -45.77 -5.02
N GLU A 6 57.63 -47.01 -4.75
CA GLU A 6 56.27 -47.54 -4.80
C GLU A 6 55.32 -46.89 -3.78
N GLY A 7 55.80 -46.61 -2.55
CA GLY A 7 55.03 -45.95 -1.49
C GLY A 7 54.71 -44.50 -1.88
N MET A 8 55.64 -43.82 -2.52
CA MET A 8 55.48 -42.46 -3.02
C MET A 8 54.44 -42.37 -4.17
N ILE A 9 54.52 -43.33 -5.11
CA ILE A 9 53.56 -43.40 -6.21
C ILE A 9 52.13 -43.72 -5.70
N LEU A 10 52.01 -44.58 -4.71
CA LEU A 10 50.71 -44.91 -4.09
C LEU A 10 50.10 -43.73 -3.37
N LEU A 11 50.91 -42.96 -2.66
CA LEU A 11 50.46 -41.73 -1.98
C LEU A 11 50.01 -40.69 -3.00
N LEU A 12 50.78 -40.49 -4.08
CA LEU A 12 50.42 -39.50 -5.13
C LEU A 12 49.11 -39.87 -5.82
N ARG A 13 48.86 -41.14 -6.11
CA ARG A 13 47.60 -41.64 -6.69
C ARG A 13 46.42 -41.40 -5.74
N ARG A 14 46.57 -41.62 -4.47
CA ARG A 14 45.54 -41.37 -3.44
C ARG A 14 45.19 -39.87 -3.31
N LEU A 15 46.21 -39.00 -3.32
CA LEU A 15 46.05 -37.55 -3.27
C LEU A 15 45.35 -37.05 -4.58
N LEU A 16 45.74 -37.56 -5.74
CA LEU A 16 45.13 -37.20 -6.99
C LEU A 16 43.67 -37.65 -7.05
N ALA A 17 43.34 -38.86 -6.60
CA ALA A 17 41.97 -39.36 -6.55
C ALA A 17 41.12 -38.54 -5.56
N ALA A 18 41.64 -38.15 -4.41
CA ALA A 18 40.96 -37.30 -3.44
C ALA A 18 40.71 -35.88 -4.01
N PHE A 19 41.67 -35.35 -4.78
CA PHE A 19 41.53 -34.03 -5.40
C PHE A 19 40.47 -34.05 -6.53
N ILE A 20 40.45 -35.09 -7.34
CA ILE A 20 39.45 -35.29 -8.38
C ILE A 20 38.07 -35.46 -7.75
N PHE A 21 37.95 -36.25 -6.68
CA PHE A 21 36.70 -36.45 -5.97
C PHE A 21 36.18 -35.13 -5.33
N ALA A 22 37.07 -34.36 -4.71
CA ALA A 22 36.72 -33.05 -4.11
C ALA A 22 36.32 -32.04 -5.20
N TYR A 23 36.98 -32.04 -6.36
CA TYR A 23 36.69 -31.19 -7.50
C TYR A 23 35.31 -31.53 -8.10
N PHE A 24 35.01 -32.80 -8.35
CA PHE A 24 33.71 -33.23 -8.86
C PHE A 24 32.59 -33.02 -7.85
N PHE A 25 32.83 -33.24 -6.57
CA PHE A 25 31.84 -33.00 -5.50
C PHE A 25 31.59 -31.50 -5.30
N GLY A 26 32.61 -30.67 -5.42
CA GLY A 26 32.49 -29.22 -5.41
C GLY A 26 31.69 -28.67 -6.61
N LEU A 27 31.89 -29.23 -7.81
CA LEU A 27 31.14 -28.85 -9.02
C LEU A 27 29.66 -29.21 -8.91
N THR A 28 29.30 -30.38 -8.37
CA THR A 28 27.92 -30.80 -8.22
C THR A 28 27.20 -29.99 -7.16
N ALA A 29 27.88 -29.59 -6.09
CA ALA A 29 27.32 -28.68 -5.08
C ALA A 29 27.07 -27.26 -5.63
N ALA A 30 27.93 -26.78 -6.54
CA ALA A 30 27.77 -25.47 -7.18
C ALA A 30 26.64 -25.43 -8.22
N MET A 31 26.30 -26.57 -8.85
CA MET A 31 25.20 -26.66 -9.81
C MET A 31 23.83 -26.94 -9.15
N ALA A 32 23.77 -27.30 -7.87
CA ALA A 32 22.53 -27.56 -7.14
C ALA A 32 21.92 -26.30 -6.49
N ALA A 33 22.51 -25.13 -6.67
CA ALA A 33 22.14 -23.92 -5.96
C ALA A 33 21.66 -22.82 -6.91
N ASP A 34 20.64 -23.01 -7.70
CA ASP A 34 19.82 -21.91 -8.20
C ASP A 34 18.49 -22.36 -8.85
N GLU A 35 17.72 -23.21 -8.17
CA GLU A 35 16.27 -23.15 -8.38
C GLU A 35 15.76 -22.00 -7.52
N THR A 36 15.86 -20.78 -8.04
CA THR A 36 15.21 -19.63 -7.45
C THR A 36 13.71 -19.93 -7.41
N ARG A 37 13.15 -19.98 -6.20
CA ARG A 37 11.69 -20.14 -6.06
C ARG A 37 10.98 -19.06 -6.88
N PRO A 38 9.79 -19.33 -7.41
CA PRO A 38 9.01 -18.31 -8.10
C PRO A 38 8.77 -17.09 -7.20
N ARG A 39 8.96 -15.90 -7.76
CA ARG A 39 8.67 -14.64 -7.07
C ARG A 39 7.16 -14.43 -7.02
N ILE A 40 6.66 -14.16 -5.81
CA ILE A 40 5.23 -13.98 -5.56
C ILE A 40 4.95 -12.49 -5.33
N GLY A 41 4.13 -11.92 -6.20
CA GLY A 41 3.60 -10.56 -6.05
C GLY A 41 2.18 -10.58 -5.51
N LEU A 42 1.89 -9.74 -4.52
CA LEU A 42 0.55 -9.56 -3.95
C LEU A 42 -0.06 -8.26 -4.47
N VAL A 43 -1.32 -8.31 -4.85
CA VAL A 43 -2.09 -7.14 -5.30
C VAL A 43 -3.34 -7.01 -4.44
N LEU A 44 -3.51 -5.86 -3.82
CA LEU A 44 -4.66 -5.53 -2.99
C LEU A 44 -5.47 -4.40 -3.65
N GLY A 45 -6.65 -4.74 -4.14
CA GLY A 45 -7.53 -3.79 -4.83
C GLY A 45 -8.23 -2.81 -3.90
N GLY A 46 -8.72 -1.71 -4.46
CA GLY A 46 -9.58 -0.78 -3.77
C GLY A 46 -10.99 -1.35 -3.57
N GLY A 47 -11.71 -0.85 -2.57
CA GLY A 47 -13.08 -1.32 -2.28
C GLY A 47 -13.72 -0.64 -1.07
N GLY A 48 -13.18 0.50 -0.63
CA GLY A 48 -13.66 1.21 0.56
C GLY A 48 -13.62 0.31 1.81
N ALA A 49 -14.67 0.33 2.61
CA ALA A 49 -14.74 -0.46 3.85
C ALA A 49 -14.54 -1.97 3.64
N ARG A 50 -14.92 -2.50 2.46
CA ARG A 50 -14.72 -3.92 2.14
C ARG A 50 -13.25 -4.32 2.05
N GLY A 51 -12.35 -3.36 1.80
CA GLY A 51 -10.92 -3.60 1.80
C GLY A 51 -10.36 -4.09 3.14
N ALA A 52 -11.09 -3.98 4.25
CA ALA A 52 -10.72 -4.64 5.50
C ALA A 52 -10.59 -6.16 5.36
N ALA A 53 -11.27 -6.78 4.38
CA ALA A 53 -11.14 -8.21 4.09
C ALA A 53 -9.72 -8.62 3.65
N HIS A 54 -8.92 -7.68 3.14
CA HIS A 54 -7.51 -7.95 2.82
C HIS A 54 -6.72 -8.44 4.04
N ILE A 55 -7.07 -7.99 5.25
CA ILE A 55 -6.40 -8.42 6.49
C ILE A 55 -6.53 -9.93 6.67
N GLY A 56 -7.73 -10.49 6.46
CA GLY A 56 -7.93 -11.93 6.55
C GLY A 56 -7.12 -12.72 5.51
N VAL A 57 -6.90 -12.14 4.32
CA VAL A 57 -6.01 -12.73 3.31
C VAL A 57 -4.56 -12.71 3.80
N LEU A 58 -4.09 -11.61 4.37
CA LEU A 58 -2.74 -11.51 4.93
C LEU A 58 -2.52 -12.51 6.07
N GLU A 59 -3.51 -12.68 6.97
CA GLU A 59 -3.46 -13.69 8.04
C GLU A 59 -3.26 -15.10 7.49
N VAL A 60 -3.99 -15.45 6.42
CA VAL A 60 -3.87 -16.75 5.77
C VAL A 60 -2.50 -16.91 5.09
N LEU A 61 -2.03 -15.91 4.38
CA LEU A 61 -0.71 -15.93 3.72
C LEU A 61 0.42 -16.10 4.75
N GLU A 62 0.38 -15.39 5.87
CA GLU A 62 1.35 -15.53 6.96
C GLU A 62 1.26 -16.92 7.63
N LYS A 63 0.06 -17.41 7.92
CA LYS A 63 -0.16 -18.74 8.50
C LYS A 63 0.37 -19.85 7.59
N LEU A 64 0.18 -19.72 6.29
CA LEU A 64 0.70 -20.65 5.28
C LEU A 64 2.17 -20.41 4.94
N ARG A 65 2.77 -19.35 5.51
CA ARG A 65 4.16 -18.93 5.24
C ARG A 65 4.43 -18.71 3.75
N VAL A 66 3.46 -18.11 3.04
CA VAL A 66 3.63 -17.74 1.64
C VAL A 66 4.64 -16.59 1.55
N PRO A 67 5.78 -16.80 0.88
CA PRO A 67 6.84 -15.78 0.81
C PRO A 67 6.48 -14.74 -0.25
N VAL A 68 5.79 -13.67 0.14
CA VAL A 68 5.48 -12.55 -0.75
C VAL A 68 6.72 -11.68 -0.93
N ASP A 69 7.11 -11.44 -2.19
CA ASP A 69 8.31 -10.69 -2.57
C ASP A 69 8.05 -9.20 -2.79
N CYS A 70 6.83 -8.83 -3.11
CA CYS A 70 6.40 -7.44 -3.26
C CYS A 70 4.88 -7.33 -3.18
N VAL A 71 4.40 -6.12 -2.89
CA VAL A 71 2.98 -5.82 -2.83
C VAL A 71 2.65 -4.53 -3.57
N ALA A 72 1.51 -4.53 -4.26
CA ALA A 72 0.93 -3.30 -4.82
C ALA A 72 -0.49 -3.11 -4.30
N GLY A 73 -0.88 -1.87 -4.07
CA GLY A 73 -2.20 -1.57 -3.53
C GLY A 73 -2.82 -0.29 -4.06
N THR A 74 -4.15 -0.27 -4.10
CA THR A 74 -4.95 0.87 -4.50
C THR A 74 -6.00 1.17 -3.43
N SER A 75 -6.21 2.45 -3.09
CA SER A 75 -7.24 2.90 -2.14
C SER A 75 -7.11 2.18 -0.78
N MET A 76 -8.15 1.53 -0.27
CA MET A 76 -8.06 0.74 0.96
C MET A 76 -7.00 -0.38 0.85
N GLY A 77 -6.80 -0.96 -0.33
CA GLY A 77 -5.71 -1.92 -0.57
C GLY A 77 -4.33 -1.29 -0.38
N ALA A 78 -4.14 -0.01 -0.74
CA ALA A 78 -2.90 0.73 -0.48
C ALA A 78 -2.67 0.98 1.01
N LEU A 79 -3.75 1.24 1.78
CA LEU A 79 -3.67 1.37 3.24
C LEU A 79 -3.17 0.08 3.88
N ILE A 80 -3.81 -1.05 3.56
CA ILE A 80 -3.46 -2.35 4.12
C ILE A 80 -2.06 -2.79 3.66
N ALA A 81 -1.75 -2.64 2.35
CA ALA A 81 -0.43 -2.94 1.81
C ALA A 81 0.68 -2.10 2.46
N GLY A 82 0.44 -0.79 2.64
CA GLY A 82 1.38 0.12 3.26
C GLY A 82 1.65 -0.20 4.74
N ALA A 83 0.61 -0.49 5.51
CA ALA A 83 0.74 -0.90 6.90
C ALA A 83 1.50 -2.23 7.03
N TRP A 84 1.17 -3.20 6.18
CA TRP A 84 1.84 -4.50 6.16
C TRP A 84 3.30 -4.42 5.73
N ALA A 85 3.58 -3.71 4.64
CA ALA A 85 4.95 -3.47 4.17
C ALA A 85 5.80 -2.71 5.20
N ALA A 86 5.15 -1.86 6.02
CA ALA A 86 5.77 -1.19 7.15
C ALA A 86 6.02 -2.12 8.37
N GLY A 87 5.62 -3.39 8.30
CA GLY A 87 5.83 -4.40 9.33
C GLY A 87 4.72 -4.47 10.38
N MET A 88 3.52 -3.93 10.10
CA MET A 88 2.37 -4.10 10.99
C MET A 88 1.75 -5.47 10.80
N ALA A 89 1.60 -6.22 11.88
CA ALA A 89 0.97 -7.54 11.84
C ALA A 89 -0.55 -7.45 11.58
N PRO A 90 -1.15 -8.41 10.87
CA PRO A 90 -2.56 -8.38 10.50
C PRO A 90 -3.53 -8.25 11.68
N ASP A 91 -3.27 -8.93 12.80
CA ASP A 91 -4.05 -8.81 14.04
C ASP A 91 -4.09 -7.38 14.57
N LYS A 92 -2.95 -6.69 14.53
CA LYS A 92 -2.84 -5.27 14.95
C LYS A 92 -3.52 -4.33 13.97
N MET A 93 -3.51 -4.63 12.67
CA MET A 93 -4.31 -3.88 11.70
C MET A 93 -5.81 -4.03 11.98
N SER A 94 -6.26 -5.24 12.26
CA SER A 94 -7.66 -5.53 12.60
C SER A 94 -8.10 -4.74 13.83
N GLU A 95 -7.30 -4.75 14.92
CA GLU A 95 -7.54 -3.97 16.12
C GLU A 95 -7.62 -2.46 15.81
N ALA A 96 -6.66 -1.93 15.04
CA ALA A 96 -6.58 -0.52 14.72
C ALA A 96 -7.76 -0.06 13.86
N LEU A 97 -8.16 -0.84 12.84
CA LEU A 97 -9.30 -0.50 12.00
C LEU A 97 -10.64 -0.62 12.74
N ALA A 98 -10.79 -1.61 13.61
CA ALA A 98 -11.99 -1.79 14.42
C ALA A 98 -12.13 -0.71 15.50
N GLY A 99 -11.01 -0.22 16.05
CA GLY A 99 -10.97 0.86 17.04
C GLY A 99 -11.04 2.27 16.47
N ALA A 100 -10.97 2.41 15.14
CA ALA A 100 -10.97 3.71 14.49
C ALA A 100 -12.38 4.34 14.49
N ASP A 101 -12.46 5.61 14.84
CA ASP A 101 -13.68 6.39 14.66
C ASP A 101 -13.76 6.92 13.20
N TRP A 102 -14.35 6.10 12.33
CA TRP A 102 -14.50 6.44 10.92
C TRP A 102 -15.40 7.67 10.72
N ASN A 103 -16.40 7.90 11.58
CA ASN A 103 -17.26 9.07 11.45
C ASN A 103 -16.46 10.35 11.73
N ASP A 104 -15.63 10.37 12.77
CA ASP A 104 -14.79 11.50 13.08
C ASP A 104 -13.73 11.77 12.01
N MET A 105 -13.19 10.73 11.38
CA MET A 105 -12.19 10.87 10.30
C MET A 105 -12.71 11.61 9.07
N PHE A 106 -14.02 11.55 8.82
CA PHE A 106 -14.69 12.25 7.72
C PHE A 106 -15.33 13.57 8.14
N VAL A 107 -14.89 14.14 9.26
CA VAL A 107 -15.32 15.45 9.76
C VAL A 107 -14.09 16.33 10.01
N ASP A 108 -13.95 17.41 9.25
CA ASP A 108 -12.82 18.33 9.40
C ASP A 108 -12.92 19.24 10.64
N ASN A 109 -14.14 19.49 11.10
CA ASN A 109 -14.36 20.38 12.24
C ASN A 109 -14.06 19.66 13.55
N PRO A 110 -13.21 20.24 14.42
CA PRO A 110 -13.04 19.73 15.77
C PRO A 110 -14.36 19.82 16.54
N GLU A 111 -14.56 18.94 17.52
CA GLU A 111 -15.69 19.06 18.43
C GLU A 111 -15.69 20.45 19.10
N TYR A 112 -16.88 20.98 19.39
CA TYR A 112 -17.00 22.30 20.01
C TYR A 112 -16.15 22.45 21.29
N ALA A 113 -16.00 21.38 22.07
CA ALA A 113 -15.16 21.35 23.26
C ALA A 113 -13.67 21.63 22.96
N GLU A 114 -13.18 21.13 21.84
CA GLU A 114 -11.78 21.21 21.40
C GLU A 114 -11.45 22.52 20.65
N MET A 115 -12.47 23.23 20.20
CA MET A 115 -12.28 24.49 19.50
C MET A 115 -11.59 25.55 20.37
N SER A 116 -10.71 26.34 19.75
CA SER A 116 -10.18 27.55 20.38
C SER A 116 -11.31 28.53 20.76
N HIS A 117 -11.09 29.33 21.77
CA HIS A 117 -12.09 30.33 22.20
C HIS A 117 -12.56 31.24 21.06
N ARG A 118 -11.65 31.66 20.18
CA ARG A 118 -11.95 32.43 18.97
C ARG A 118 -12.89 31.68 18.03
N ASN A 119 -12.59 30.43 17.77
CA ASN A 119 -13.40 29.59 16.86
C ASN A 119 -14.78 29.31 17.44
N LYS A 120 -14.87 29.13 18.78
CA LYS A 120 -16.15 29.03 19.49
C LYS A 120 -17.03 30.28 19.33
N LEU A 121 -16.44 31.48 19.36
CA LEU A 121 -17.15 32.72 19.12
C LEU A 121 -17.63 32.87 17.67
N VAL A 122 -16.79 32.47 16.72
CA VAL A 122 -17.14 32.53 15.30
C VAL A 122 -18.24 31.51 14.96
N SER A 123 -18.14 30.27 15.44
CA SER A 123 -19.14 29.21 15.19
C SER A 123 -20.54 29.51 15.78
N ARG A 124 -20.61 30.38 16.78
CA ARG A 124 -21.90 30.88 17.32
C ARG A 124 -22.56 31.95 16.46
N ARG A 125 -21.76 32.65 15.63
CA ARG A 125 -22.25 33.76 14.79
C ARG A 125 -22.61 33.36 13.38
N TYR A 126 -22.00 32.28 12.86
CA TYR A 126 -22.18 31.83 11.50
C TYR A 126 -22.61 30.37 11.50
N LEU A 127 -23.58 30.05 10.64
CA LEU A 127 -23.99 28.66 10.44
C LEU A 127 -22.81 27.87 9.87
N PRO A 128 -22.59 26.62 10.32
CA PRO A 128 -21.62 25.74 9.69
C PRO A 128 -22.02 25.55 8.22
N GLY A 129 -21.11 25.83 7.34
CA GLY A 129 -21.30 25.69 5.89
C GLY A 129 -19.97 25.40 5.19
N SER A 130 -20.02 25.15 3.90
CA SER A 130 -18.82 25.02 3.08
C SER A 130 -18.06 26.35 3.11
N GLU A 131 -16.81 26.32 3.59
CA GLU A 131 -15.95 27.48 3.57
C GLU A 131 -15.57 27.80 2.11
N SER A 132 -15.76 29.06 1.72
CA SER A 132 -15.29 29.58 0.44
C SER A 132 -14.19 30.58 0.71
N GLY A 133 -13.09 30.46 -0.03
CA GLY A 133 -11.99 31.41 0.01
C GLY A 133 -12.08 32.43 -1.13
N VAL A 134 -11.47 33.60 -0.96
CA VAL A 134 -11.24 34.57 -2.03
C VAL A 134 -9.77 34.63 -2.33
N SER A 135 -9.40 34.37 -3.58
CA SER A 135 -8.03 34.48 -4.09
C SER A 135 -7.93 35.57 -5.17
N SER A 136 -6.74 35.88 -5.63
CA SER A 136 -6.51 36.79 -6.76
C SER A 136 -7.24 36.34 -8.05
N ASN A 137 -7.59 35.06 -8.15
CA ASN A 137 -8.24 34.47 -9.33
C ASN A 137 -9.75 34.24 -9.12
N GLY A 138 -10.35 34.77 -8.05
CA GLY A 138 -11.77 34.67 -7.76
C GLY A 138 -12.11 33.87 -6.51
N VAL A 139 -13.35 33.40 -6.42
CA VAL A 139 -13.85 32.58 -5.30
C VAL A 139 -13.33 31.15 -5.46
N VAL A 140 -12.74 30.64 -4.39
CA VAL A 140 -12.24 29.28 -4.32
C VAL A 140 -13.15 28.46 -3.40
N TYR A 141 -13.63 27.33 -3.90
CA TYR A 141 -14.41 26.37 -3.14
C TYR A 141 -13.52 25.22 -2.66
N GLN A 142 -13.96 24.53 -1.62
CA GLN A 142 -13.30 23.30 -1.17
C GLN A 142 -13.31 22.24 -2.30
N SER A 143 -12.18 21.57 -2.50
CA SER A 143 -12.01 20.54 -3.55
C SER A 143 -12.48 19.13 -3.11
N GLY A 144 -13.03 19.00 -1.90
CA GLY A 144 -13.58 17.77 -1.33
C GLY A 144 -14.44 18.10 -0.11
N ALA A 145 -15.29 17.15 0.31
CA ALA A 145 -16.11 17.30 1.52
C ALA A 145 -15.27 17.40 2.80
N VAL A 146 -14.10 16.74 2.81
CA VAL A 146 -13.13 16.78 3.90
C VAL A 146 -11.71 16.98 3.38
N SER A 147 -10.86 17.64 4.18
CA SER A 147 -9.43 17.84 3.89
C SER A 147 -8.61 16.55 3.99
N GLY A 148 -9.07 15.60 4.80
CA GLY A 148 -8.41 14.33 5.08
C GLY A 148 -7.21 14.44 6.03
N GLN A 149 -7.12 15.48 6.83
CA GLN A 149 -6.07 15.65 7.84
C GLN A 149 -6.13 14.55 8.91
N LYS A 150 -7.31 14.27 9.45
CA LYS A 150 -7.51 13.23 10.46
C LYS A 150 -7.18 11.84 9.90
N ILE A 151 -7.51 11.59 8.63
CA ILE A 151 -7.15 10.37 7.92
C ILE A 151 -5.63 10.22 7.84
N LYS A 152 -4.90 11.28 7.50
CA LYS A 152 -3.43 11.27 7.49
C LYS A 152 -2.84 11.00 8.87
N LEU A 153 -3.40 11.58 9.93
CA LEU A 153 -2.97 11.31 11.31
C LEU A 153 -3.16 9.83 11.67
N PHE A 154 -4.29 9.25 11.29
CA PHE A 154 -4.53 7.82 11.48
C PHE A 154 -3.49 6.96 10.74
N PHE A 155 -3.15 7.29 9.48
CA PHE A 155 -2.10 6.58 8.75
C PHE A 155 -0.74 6.70 9.43
N ASN A 156 -0.40 7.88 9.96
CA ASN A 156 0.83 8.06 10.73
C ASN A 156 0.90 7.13 11.95
N GLN A 157 -0.24 6.90 12.62
CA GLN A 157 -0.31 5.96 13.73
C GLN A 157 -0.13 4.51 13.27
N LEU A 158 -0.79 4.11 12.18
CA LEU A 158 -0.69 2.76 11.62
C LEU A 158 0.74 2.39 11.24
N VAL A 159 1.46 3.28 10.57
CA VAL A 159 2.83 3.02 10.11
C VAL A 159 3.90 3.45 11.12
N ARG A 160 3.50 3.83 12.35
CA ARG A 160 4.39 4.33 13.41
C ARG A 160 5.27 5.50 12.96
N ALA A 161 4.71 6.42 12.17
CA ALA A 161 5.42 7.61 11.70
C ALA A 161 5.75 8.62 12.84
N ASN A 162 5.30 8.36 14.07
CA ASN A 162 5.73 9.07 15.26
C ASN A 162 7.23 8.88 15.59
N GLN A 163 7.87 7.90 14.97
CA GLN A 163 9.33 7.66 15.06
C GLN A 163 10.11 8.34 13.90
N GLY A 164 9.44 9.14 13.08
CA GLY A 164 9.93 9.77 11.87
C GLY A 164 9.12 9.38 10.65
N GLU A 165 9.14 10.20 9.60
CA GLU A 165 8.48 9.88 8.34
C GLU A 165 9.13 8.64 7.72
N ARG A 166 8.31 7.68 7.27
CA ARG A 166 8.79 6.47 6.62
C ARG A 166 8.66 6.63 5.12
N ASN A 167 9.72 6.33 4.40
CA ASN A 167 9.71 6.31 2.95
C ASN A 167 9.44 4.89 2.44
N ILE A 168 8.83 4.80 1.27
CA ILE A 168 8.44 3.53 0.65
C ILE A 168 9.67 2.68 0.33
N GLU A 169 10.73 3.30 -0.19
CA GLU A 169 11.99 2.65 -0.55
C GLU A 169 12.75 2.04 0.63
N ASP A 170 12.47 2.50 1.86
CA ASP A 170 13.10 2.01 3.08
C ASP A 170 12.33 0.86 3.75
N LEU A 171 11.22 0.43 3.16
CA LEU A 171 10.39 -0.62 3.73
C LEU A 171 11.00 -2.02 3.52
N PRO A 172 10.83 -2.94 4.48
CA PRO A 172 11.34 -4.30 4.35
C PRO A 172 10.70 -5.10 3.20
N LEU A 173 9.48 -4.75 2.79
CA LEU A 173 8.79 -5.35 1.67
C LEU A 173 8.60 -4.29 0.57
N PRO A 174 9.09 -4.54 -0.66
CA PRO A 174 8.88 -3.67 -1.81
C PRO A 174 7.40 -3.37 -2.02
N LEU A 175 7.04 -2.09 -2.06
CA LEU A 175 5.66 -1.60 -2.12
C LEU A 175 5.47 -0.66 -3.31
N SER A 176 4.35 -0.81 -3.99
CA SER A 176 3.85 0.15 -4.98
C SER A 176 2.45 0.63 -4.58
N ILE A 177 2.24 1.93 -4.50
CA ILE A 177 0.93 2.54 -4.21
C ILE A 177 0.45 3.30 -5.44
N LEU A 178 -0.81 3.10 -5.81
CA LEU A 178 -1.39 3.70 -7.00
C LEU A 178 -2.27 4.89 -6.67
N ALA A 179 -2.12 5.94 -7.45
CA ALA A 179 -2.97 7.12 -7.46
C ALA A 179 -3.29 7.53 -8.91
N THR A 180 -4.19 8.47 -9.07
CA THR A 180 -4.58 9.05 -10.36
C THR A 180 -4.26 10.53 -10.37
N ASP A 181 -3.59 11.02 -11.41
CA ASP A 181 -3.51 12.45 -11.67
C ASP A 181 -4.84 12.93 -12.26
N ILE A 182 -5.60 13.72 -11.48
CA ILE A 182 -6.94 14.20 -11.93
C ILE A 182 -6.86 15.15 -13.11
N GLY A 183 -5.72 15.82 -13.32
CA GLY A 183 -5.51 16.75 -14.41
C GLY A 183 -5.30 16.08 -15.77
N THR A 184 -4.69 14.89 -15.79
CA THR A 184 -4.34 14.16 -17.02
C THR A 184 -5.09 12.86 -17.19
N GLY A 185 -5.64 12.29 -16.10
CA GLY A 185 -6.19 10.94 -16.07
C GLY A 185 -5.12 9.85 -16.06
N GLU A 186 -3.84 10.21 -15.88
CA GLU A 186 -2.74 9.25 -15.89
C GLU A 186 -2.62 8.51 -14.56
N ARG A 187 -2.17 7.27 -14.66
CA ARG A 187 -1.78 6.44 -13.53
C ARG A 187 -0.48 6.97 -12.90
N VAL A 188 -0.48 7.22 -11.61
CA VAL A 188 0.71 7.59 -10.83
C VAL A 188 1.03 6.46 -9.87
N VAL A 189 2.30 6.01 -9.87
CA VAL A 189 2.75 4.91 -9.00
C VAL A 189 3.84 5.43 -8.08
N PHE A 190 3.58 5.35 -6.79
CA PHE A 190 4.55 5.63 -5.74
C PHE A 190 5.32 4.36 -5.41
N ARG A 191 6.63 4.39 -5.59
CA ARG A 191 7.60 3.36 -5.19
C ARG A 191 8.67 3.92 -4.27
N GLU A 192 8.66 5.23 -4.08
CA GLU A 192 9.58 5.99 -3.26
C GLU A 192 8.86 7.20 -2.63
N GLY A 193 9.50 7.82 -1.65
CA GLY A 193 8.99 8.99 -0.95
C GLY A 193 8.06 8.66 0.21
N PRO A 194 7.41 9.70 0.78
CA PRO A 194 6.66 9.58 2.02
C PRO A 194 5.48 8.61 1.92
N LEU A 195 5.52 7.50 2.68
CA LEU A 195 4.52 6.44 2.68
C LEU A 195 3.11 6.95 2.96
N THR A 196 2.95 7.77 4.00
CA THR A 196 1.61 8.26 4.40
C THR A 196 1.03 9.25 3.41
N THR A 197 1.87 9.96 2.66
CA THR A 197 1.43 10.84 1.56
C THR A 197 0.92 10.01 0.38
N ALA A 198 1.62 8.95 0.01
CA ALA A 198 1.19 8.03 -1.05
C ALA A 198 -0.13 7.34 -0.68
N MET A 199 -0.25 6.81 0.56
CA MET A 199 -1.49 6.22 1.08
C MET A 199 -2.64 7.23 1.03
N ARG A 200 -2.39 8.48 1.46
CA ARG A 200 -3.38 9.55 1.45
C ARG A 200 -3.83 9.90 0.02
N ALA A 201 -2.90 9.98 -0.93
CA ALA A 201 -3.21 10.23 -2.33
C ALA A 201 -4.10 9.13 -2.92
N SER A 202 -3.71 7.86 -2.68
CA SER A 202 -4.44 6.69 -3.16
C SER A 202 -5.86 6.57 -2.60
N MET A 203 -6.13 7.17 -1.44
CA MET A 203 -7.45 7.16 -0.80
C MET A 203 -8.24 8.47 -1.00
N SER A 204 -7.76 9.39 -1.83
CA SER A 204 -8.44 10.66 -2.10
C SER A 204 -9.61 10.46 -3.06
N VAL A 205 -10.71 9.88 -2.58
CA VAL A 205 -11.93 9.67 -3.35
C VAL A 205 -12.50 11.00 -3.82
N PRO A 206 -12.64 11.24 -5.13
CA PRO A 206 -13.12 12.50 -5.66
C PRO A 206 -14.49 12.92 -5.08
N GLY A 207 -14.62 14.20 -4.74
CA GLY A 207 -15.81 14.76 -4.11
C GLY A 207 -15.90 14.49 -2.60
N LEU A 208 -15.34 13.41 -2.09
CA LEU A 208 -15.35 13.09 -0.65
C LEU A 208 -14.11 13.65 0.04
N ILE A 209 -12.93 13.33 -0.44
CA ILE A 209 -11.66 13.71 0.18
C ILE A 209 -10.87 14.60 -0.79
N ALA A 210 -10.34 15.72 -0.28
CA ALA A 210 -9.57 16.65 -1.09
C ALA A 210 -8.37 15.96 -1.77
N PRO A 211 -8.07 16.29 -3.04
CA PRO A 211 -6.88 15.81 -3.74
C PRO A 211 -5.58 16.14 -2.98
N VAL A 212 -4.56 15.35 -3.21
CA VAL A 212 -3.21 15.60 -2.69
C VAL A 212 -2.39 16.34 -3.74
N ASP A 213 -1.85 17.51 -3.37
CA ASP A 213 -0.88 18.20 -4.21
C ASP A 213 0.49 17.51 -4.07
N HIS A 214 1.02 17.01 -5.18
CA HIS A 214 2.31 16.32 -5.21
C HIS A 214 3.06 16.64 -6.51
N GLN A 215 4.22 17.27 -6.40
CA GLN A 215 5.09 17.62 -7.55
C GLN A 215 4.34 18.35 -8.68
N GLY A 216 3.46 19.29 -8.32
CA GLY A 216 2.68 20.08 -9.28
C GLY A 216 1.47 19.36 -9.89
N ARG A 217 1.20 18.12 -9.47
CA ARG A 217 0.02 17.32 -9.85
C ARG A 217 -1.01 17.31 -8.72
N LYS A 218 -2.27 17.13 -9.08
CA LYS A 218 -3.35 16.88 -8.11
C LYS A 218 -3.76 15.42 -8.17
N LEU A 219 -3.44 14.70 -7.10
CA LEU A 219 -3.62 13.25 -7.04
C LEU A 219 -4.90 12.88 -6.30
N VAL A 220 -5.61 11.94 -6.86
CA VAL A 220 -6.84 11.34 -6.33
C VAL A 220 -6.74 9.83 -6.29
N ASP A 221 -7.80 9.15 -5.83
CA ASP A 221 -7.85 7.70 -5.68
C ASP A 221 -7.41 6.97 -6.95
N GLY A 222 -6.53 6.00 -6.78
CA GLY A 222 -5.98 5.20 -7.87
C GLY A 222 -7.00 4.28 -8.54
N GLY A 223 -8.10 3.99 -7.86
CA GLY A 223 -9.19 3.15 -8.39
C GLY A 223 -9.84 3.70 -9.66
N LEU A 224 -9.68 4.99 -9.94
CA LEU A 224 -10.19 5.58 -11.19
C LEU A 224 -9.50 5.03 -12.45
N VAL A 225 -8.26 4.60 -12.36
CA VAL A 225 -7.46 4.17 -13.54
C VAL A 225 -6.89 2.76 -13.41
N ASP A 226 -6.58 2.29 -12.20
CA ASP A 226 -6.00 0.97 -11.97
C ASP A 226 -6.35 0.48 -10.56
N ASN A 227 -7.56 -0.08 -10.42
CA ASN A 227 -8.06 -0.54 -9.13
C ASN A 227 -7.41 -1.84 -8.65
N LEU A 228 -6.92 -2.68 -9.57
CA LEU A 228 -6.28 -3.96 -9.28
C LEU A 228 -4.95 -4.08 -10.04
N PRO A 229 -3.86 -3.47 -9.53
CA PRO A 229 -2.62 -3.22 -10.28
C PRO A 229 -1.76 -4.48 -10.51
N VAL A 230 -2.30 -5.48 -11.19
CA VAL A 230 -1.61 -6.74 -11.51
C VAL A 230 -0.36 -6.50 -12.36
N ARG A 231 -0.45 -5.57 -13.33
CA ARG A 231 0.69 -5.24 -14.19
C ARG A 231 1.86 -4.69 -13.41
N GLU A 232 1.59 -3.93 -12.34
CA GLU A 232 2.64 -3.34 -11.50
C GLU A 232 3.57 -4.39 -10.89
N VAL A 233 3.01 -5.44 -10.28
CA VAL A 233 3.83 -6.51 -9.70
C VAL A 233 4.48 -7.39 -10.77
N ARG A 234 3.84 -7.58 -11.93
CA ARG A 234 4.43 -8.34 -13.04
C ARG A 234 5.61 -7.61 -13.67
N ASP A 235 5.43 -6.33 -13.98
CA ASP A 235 6.39 -5.58 -14.79
C ASP A 235 7.53 -5.00 -13.93
N HIS A 236 7.22 -4.50 -12.74
CA HIS A 236 8.20 -3.88 -11.85
C HIS A 236 8.86 -4.89 -10.91
N CYS A 237 8.08 -5.66 -10.19
CA CYS A 237 8.57 -6.67 -9.24
C CYS A 237 9.08 -7.95 -9.94
N LYS A 238 8.75 -8.15 -11.22
CA LYS A 238 9.05 -9.39 -11.97
C LYS A 238 8.47 -10.63 -11.30
N ALA A 239 7.24 -10.52 -10.79
CA ALA A 239 6.55 -11.62 -10.15
C ALA A 239 6.18 -12.73 -11.15
N ASP A 240 6.59 -13.96 -10.86
CA ASP A 240 6.23 -15.16 -11.64
C ASP A 240 4.78 -15.55 -11.32
N VAL A 241 4.40 -15.42 -10.06
CA VAL A 241 3.04 -15.71 -9.56
C VAL A 241 2.44 -14.43 -8.98
N VAL A 242 1.22 -14.10 -9.36
CA VAL A 242 0.48 -12.97 -8.81
C VAL A 242 -0.74 -13.44 -8.07
N ILE A 243 -0.84 -13.07 -6.79
CA ILE A 243 -2.03 -13.21 -5.97
C ILE A 243 -2.76 -11.87 -5.99
N ALA A 244 -3.89 -11.81 -6.70
CA ALA A 244 -4.68 -10.58 -6.78
C ALA A 244 -5.97 -10.72 -5.96
N VAL A 245 -6.13 -9.82 -4.99
CA VAL A 245 -7.30 -9.80 -4.09
C VAL A 245 -8.22 -8.68 -4.53
N ASN A 246 -9.31 -9.06 -5.19
CA ASN A 246 -10.37 -8.15 -5.58
C ASN A 246 -11.47 -8.15 -4.51
N VAL A 247 -11.75 -7.00 -3.93
CA VAL A 247 -12.83 -6.76 -2.96
C VAL A 247 -13.96 -5.91 -3.56
N GLY A 248 -14.00 -5.82 -4.87
CA GLY A 248 -15.12 -5.25 -5.62
C GLY A 248 -16.42 -5.96 -5.28
N SER A 249 -17.55 -5.30 -5.48
CA SER A 249 -18.87 -5.90 -5.35
C SER A 249 -19.72 -5.43 -6.52
N PRO A 250 -20.78 -6.18 -6.85
CA PRO A 250 -21.78 -5.69 -7.78
C PRO A 250 -22.23 -4.28 -7.42
N LEU A 251 -22.61 -3.51 -8.42
CA LEU A 251 -23.13 -2.17 -8.22
C LEU A 251 -24.35 -2.19 -7.28
N LEU A 252 -24.44 -1.18 -6.43
CA LEU A 252 -25.58 -0.99 -5.53
C LEU A 252 -26.84 -0.73 -6.37
N LYS A 253 -27.98 -1.13 -5.86
CA LYS A 253 -29.27 -0.76 -6.45
C LYS A 253 -29.54 0.74 -6.25
N ALA A 254 -30.34 1.33 -7.12
CA ALA A 254 -30.63 2.77 -7.11
C ALA A 254 -31.16 3.26 -5.75
N GLU A 255 -31.98 2.46 -5.07
CA GLU A 255 -32.52 2.77 -3.74
C GLU A 255 -31.48 2.77 -2.60
N GLU A 256 -30.34 2.13 -2.82
CA GLU A 256 -29.23 2.05 -1.85
C GLU A 256 -28.22 3.20 -2.02
N VAL A 257 -28.31 3.93 -3.13
CA VAL A 257 -27.41 5.04 -3.47
C VAL A 257 -28.04 6.36 -3.01
N GLY A 258 -27.94 6.65 -1.71
CA GLY A 258 -28.60 7.82 -1.10
C GLY A 258 -27.67 8.77 -0.33
N SER A 259 -26.36 8.50 -0.28
CA SER A 259 -25.40 9.34 0.43
C SER A 259 -24.21 9.69 -0.46
N LEU A 260 -23.47 10.75 -0.10
CA LEU A 260 -22.23 11.12 -0.81
C LEU A 260 -21.24 9.94 -0.87
N LEU A 261 -21.13 9.19 0.23
CA LEU A 261 -20.27 8.01 0.30
C LEU A 261 -20.70 6.90 -0.65
N THR A 262 -22.00 6.57 -0.69
CA THR A 262 -22.52 5.52 -1.57
C THR A 262 -22.47 5.93 -3.03
N VAL A 263 -22.74 7.21 -3.35
CA VAL A 263 -22.58 7.75 -4.71
C VAL A 263 -21.12 7.65 -5.16
N SER A 264 -20.18 8.10 -4.33
CA SER A 264 -18.74 8.05 -4.67
C SER A 264 -18.26 6.60 -4.82
N ALA A 265 -18.67 5.70 -3.93
CA ALA A 265 -18.33 4.28 -4.02
C ALA A 265 -18.91 3.63 -5.30
N GLN A 266 -20.15 4.00 -5.67
CA GLN A 266 -20.82 3.54 -6.89
C GLN A 266 -20.09 4.03 -8.14
N MET A 267 -19.70 5.32 -8.16
CA MET A 267 -18.93 5.89 -9.28
C MET A 267 -17.60 5.13 -9.49
N ILE A 268 -16.86 4.86 -8.41
CA ILE A 268 -15.64 4.05 -8.50
C ILE A 268 -15.96 2.63 -8.96
N GLY A 269 -17.02 2.01 -8.43
CA GLY A 269 -17.47 0.69 -8.86
C GLY A 269 -17.71 0.63 -10.38
N ILE A 270 -18.43 1.61 -10.93
CA ILE A 270 -18.72 1.70 -12.37
C ILE A 270 -17.44 1.85 -13.21
N LEU A 271 -16.46 2.62 -12.70
CA LEU A 271 -15.21 2.86 -13.42
C LEU A 271 -14.23 1.67 -13.38
N THR A 272 -14.44 0.73 -12.47
CA THR A 272 -13.53 -0.39 -12.21
C THR A 272 -14.08 -1.76 -12.61
N GLU A 273 -15.34 -1.83 -13.10
CA GLU A 273 -15.90 -3.01 -13.78
C GLU A 273 -15.34 -3.16 -15.21
#